data_301d2fb37b14a21080b3bfc811ad381d
#
_entry.id   301d2fb37b14a21080b3bfc811ad381d
#
_cell.length_a   1.000
_cell.length_b   1.000
_cell.length_c   1.000
_cell.angle_alpha   90.00
_cell.angle_beta   90.00
_cell.angle_gamma   90.00
#
_symmetry.space_group_name_H-M   'P 1'
#
loop_
_entity.id
_entity.type
_entity.pdbx_description
1 polymer ?
#
loop_
_entity_poly.entity_id
_entity_poly.type
_entity_poly.pdbx_seq_one_letter_code
_entity_poly.pdbx_strand_id
1 'polypeptide(L)'
;MNAPILEVRGLGVSFGGIRAVDDVSFTVDGTGVTTVIGPNGAGKSTLFNLISGTIRPRSGRVLVEGVERTRIRPHRLRAIGIGRSFQITNLFFELTVRENLRLACQPLETRSRSFLPVRLSKQTAERVEQLLARFSLEENAANLAGELSHGEQRRLEIAVALACGPRLLLLDEPTQGMSHGDTEVATELIRSVAADVAVLLIEHDIGLVMSISDRVIVMHQGRKLADGTPIQVREDPKVQAAYFGHAKP
;
A
#
# COMPACT_ATOMS: atom_id res chain seq x y z
N MET A 1 6.05 -12.45 -21.20
CA MET A 1 6.13 -11.54 -20.06
C MET A 1 4.70 -11.11 -19.73
N ASN A 2 4.23 -11.33 -18.52
CA ASN A 2 2.90 -10.87 -18.10
C ASN A 2 2.89 -9.34 -18.08
N ALA A 3 1.74 -8.74 -18.46
CA ALA A 3 1.58 -7.28 -18.36
C ALA A 3 1.73 -6.84 -16.87
N PRO A 4 2.37 -5.68 -16.61
CA PRO A 4 2.51 -5.18 -15.24
C PRO A 4 1.12 -4.90 -14.62
N ILE A 5 1.00 -5.13 -13.30
CA ILE A 5 -0.24 -4.87 -12.58
C ILE A 5 -0.53 -3.37 -12.50
N LEU A 6 0.51 -2.55 -12.37
CA LEU A 6 0.44 -1.10 -12.38
C LEU A 6 1.49 -0.53 -13.33
N GLU A 7 1.09 0.45 -14.12
CA GLU A 7 1.99 1.23 -14.95
C GLU A 7 1.70 2.73 -14.75
N VAL A 8 2.72 3.47 -14.41
CA VAL A 8 2.73 4.91 -14.25
C VAL A 8 3.55 5.51 -15.38
N ARG A 9 2.96 6.40 -16.18
CA ARG A 9 3.59 7.03 -17.36
C ARG A 9 3.53 8.54 -17.26
N GLY A 10 4.68 9.19 -17.12
CA GLY A 10 4.82 10.65 -17.17
C GLY A 10 3.98 11.41 -16.14
N LEU A 11 3.74 10.81 -14.96
CA LEU A 11 2.82 11.34 -13.98
C LEU A 11 3.34 12.63 -13.37
N GLY A 12 2.48 13.66 -13.33
CA GLY A 12 2.88 14.96 -12.80
C GLY A 12 1.74 15.76 -12.17
N VAL A 13 2.09 16.49 -11.11
CA VAL A 13 1.21 17.47 -10.45
C VAL A 13 2.01 18.59 -9.80
N SER A 14 1.43 19.80 -9.79
CA SER A 14 2.01 20.96 -9.13
C SER A 14 1.00 21.63 -8.21
N PHE A 15 1.46 22.15 -7.09
CA PHE A 15 0.70 22.93 -6.12
C PHE A 15 1.38 24.30 -5.92
N GLY A 16 0.65 25.40 -6.13
CA GLY A 16 1.18 26.75 -5.91
C GLY A 16 2.52 27.02 -6.60
N GLY A 17 2.76 26.47 -7.80
CA GLY A 17 4.03 26.61 -8.52
C GLY A 17 5.10 25.57 -8.20
N ILE A 18 4.96 24.80 -7.13
CA ILE A 18 5.89 23.72 -6.76
C ILE A 18 5.48 22.44 -7.48
N ARG A 19 6.39 21.83 -8.24
CA ARG A 19 6.20 20.52 -8.88
C ARG A 19 6.42 19.42 -7.85
N ALA A 20 5.33 18.97 -7.22
CA ALA A 20 5.39 17.92 -6.21
C ALA A 20 5.67 16.53 -6.81
N VAL A 21 5.19 16.28 -8.03
CA VAL A 21 5.57 15.11 -8.86
C VAL A 21 5.78 15.63 -10.28
N ASP A 22 6.89 15.27 -10.93
CA ASP A 22 7.33 15.78 -12.22
C ASP A 22 7.87 14.65 -13.10
N ASP A 23 7.08 14.23 -14.06
CA ASP A 23 7.40 13.23 -15.10
C ASP A 23 7.83 11.86 -14.53
N VAL A 24 7.12 11.35 -13.55
CA VAL A 24 7.42 10.05 -12.92
C VAL A 24 6.82 8.91 -13.72
N SER A 25 7.69 7.94 -14.09
CA SER A 25 7.30 6.74 -14.85
C SER A 25 7.94 5.49 -14.24
N PHE A 26 7.15 4.45 -13.99
CA PHE A 26 7.58 3.13 -13.54
C PHE A 26 6.47 2.09 -13.71
N THR A 27 6.82 0.81 -13.51
CA THR A 27 5.88 -0.31 -13.48
C THR A 27 5.95 -1.03 -12.14
N VAL A 28 4.89 -1.77 -11.80
CA VAL A 28 4.87 -2.75 -10.71
C VAL A 28 4.39 -4.07 -11.32
N ASP A 29 5.15 -5.12 -11.09
CA ASP A 29 4.84 -6.47 -11.59
C ASP A 29 3.77 -7.17 -10.74
N GLY A 30 3.40 -8.41 -11.09
CA GLY A 30 2.21 -9.07 -10.52
C GLY A 30 2.33 -9.54 -9.07
N THR A 31 3.55 -9.70 -8.53
CA THR A 31 3.83 -10.11 -7.13
C THR A 31 5.12 -9.45 -6.64
N GLY A 32 5.42 -9.63 -5.35
CA GLY A 32 6.61 -9.05 -4.73
C GLY A 32 6.40 -7.64 -4.19
N VAL A 33 7.46 -7.09 -3.59
CA VAL A 33 7.45 -5.77 -2.94
C VAL A 33 8.24 -4.77 -3.77
N THR A 34 7.56 -3.76 -4.30
CA THR A 34 8.18 -2.56 -4.87
C THR A 34 8.09 -1.43 -3.86
N THR A 35 9.21 -0.88 -3.43
CA THR A 35 9.22 0.19 -2.43
C THR A 35 9.61 1.52 -3.05
N VAL A 36 8.87 2.59 -2.69
CA VAL A 36 9.19 3.98 -3.04
C VAL A 36 9.83 4.64 -1.83
N ILE A 37 11.08 5.06 -1.99
CA ILE A 37 11.84 5.78 -0.97
C ILE A 37 12.23 7.19 -1.43
N GLY A 38 12.72 8.00 -0.52
CA GLY A 38 13.22 9.35 -0.79
C GLY A 38 13.14 10.23 0.44
N PRO A 39 13.87 11.35 0.48
CA PRO A 39 13.82 12.29 1.60
C PRO A 39 12.43 12.89 1.80
N ASN A 40 12.23 13.56 2.94
CA ASN A 40 10.99 14.26 3.20
C ASN A 40 10.77 15.36 2.13
N GLY A 41 9.53 15.48 1.65
CA GLY A 41 9.20 16.38 0.55
C GLY A 41 9.57 15.89 -0.85
N ALA A 42 10.10 14.67 -1.01
CA ALA A 42 10.44 14.10 -2.32
C ALA A 42 9.23 13.82 -3.24
N GLY A 43 8.00 13.88 -2.72
CA GLY A 43 6.78 13.66 -3.49
C GLY A 43 6.16 12.26 -3.36
N LYS A 44 6.67 11.40 -2.47
CA LYS A 44 6.22 10.01 -2.29
C LYS A 44 4.71 9.89 -2.02
N SER A 45 4.22 10.51 -0.95
CA SER A 45 2.79 10.47 -0.59
C SER A 45 1.90 11.16 -1.65
N THR A 46 2.44 12.19 -2.34
CA THR A 46 1.75 12.80 -3.48
C THR A 46 1.61 11.81 -4.63
N LEU A 47 2.67 11.04 -4.94
CA LEU A 47 2.65 9.98 -5.95
C LEU A 47 1.59 8.91 -5.62
N PHE A 48 1.52 8.44 -4.38
CA PHE A 48 0.49 7.50 -3.93
C PHE A 48 -0.92 8.08 -4.06
N ASN A 49 -1.10 9.36 -3.72
CA ASN A 49 -2.37 10.05 -3.85
C ASN A 49 -2.79 10.22 -5.32
N LEU A 50 -1.85 10.37 -6.23
CA LEU A 50 -2.10 10.37 -7.68
C LEU A 50 -2.53 8.97 -8.17
N ILE A 51 -1.81 7.92 -7.80
CA ILE A 51 -2.09 6.54 -8.19
C ILE A 51 -3.46 6.11 -7.66
N SER A 52 -3.79 6.47 -6.42
CA SER A 52 -5.07 6.10 -5.78
C SER A 52 -6.24 7.04 -6.14
N GLY A 53 -6.01 8.05 -6.98
CA GLY A 53 -7.07 8.96 -7.43
C GLY A 53 -7.56 9.95 -6.37
N THR A 54 -6.88 10.06 -5.23
CA THR A 54 -7.14 11.08 -4.20
C THR A 54 -6.79 12.48 -4.73
N ILE A 55 -5.72 12.56 -5.52
CA ILE A 55 -5.31 13.78 -6.24
C ILE A 55 -5.41 13.49 -7.75
N ARG A 56 -5.89 14.47 -8.50
CA ARG A 56 -5.93 14.38 -9.97
C ARG A 56 -4.59 14.82 -10.55
N PRO A 57 -3.96 14.01 -11.41
CA PRO A 57 -2.75 14.43 -12.09
C PRO A 57 -3.04 15.56 -13.11
N ARG A 58 -2.04 16.40 -13.33
CA ARG A 58 -2.04 17.40 -14.42
C ARG A 58 -1.52 16.81 -15.72
N SER A 59 -0.60 15.86 -15.65
CA SER A 59 -0.01 15.17 -16.79
C SER A 59 0.18 13.68 -16.48
N GLY A 60 0.38 12.90 -17.53
CA GLY A 60 0.66 11.48 -17.45
C GLY A 60 -0.58 10.60 -17.27
N ARG A 61 -0.32 9.30 -17.11
CA ARG A 61 -1.36 8.27 -17.02
C ARG A 61 -1.02 7.22 -15.97
N VAL A 62 -2.08 6.65 -15.40
CA VAL A 62 -2.02 5.48 -14.53
C VAL A 62 -2.81 4.38 -15.22
N LEU A 63 -2.17 3.25 -15.48
CA LEU A 63 -2.81 2.06 -16.03
C LEU A 63 -2.77 0.94 -14.99
N VAL A 64 -3.86 0.21 -14.86
CA VAL A 64 -3.97 -1.00 -14.04
C VAL A 64 -4.32 -2.13 -14.98
N GLU A 65 -3.44 -3.15 -15.04
CA GLU A 65 -3.56 -4.27 -15.99
C GLU A 65 -3.79 -3.80 -17.45
N GLY A 66 -3.03 -2.79 -17.87
CA GLY A 66 -3.11 -2.22 -19.22
C GLY A 66 -4.32 -1.30 -19.46
N VAL A 67 -5.26 -1.20 -18.51
CA VAL A 67 -6.45 -0.34 -18.65
C VAL A 67 -6.20 1.01 -17.97
N GLU A 68 -6.39 2.10 -18.70
CA GLU A 68 -6.21 3.45 -18.16
C GLU A 68 -7.20 3.74 -17.02
N ARG A 69 -6.66 4.15 -15.86
CA ARG A 69 -7.38 4.47 -14.63
C ARG A 69 -7.00 5.83 -14.03
N THR A 70 -6.40 6.70 -14.81
CA THR A 70 -5.84 8.01 -14.42
C THR A 70 -6.78 8.90 -13.61
N ARG A 71 -8.09 8.76 -13.83
CA ARG A 71 -9.13 9.57 -13.16
C ARG A 71 -10.05 8.72 -12.28
N ILE A 72 -9.55 7.59 -11.79
CA ILE A 72 -10.34 6.75 -10.89
C ILE A 72 -10.65 7.49 -9.60
N ARG A 73 -11.84 7.27 -9.07
CA ARG A 73 -12.21 7.79 -7.74
C ARG A 73 -11.78 6.80 -6.66
N PRO A 74 -11.29 7.25 -5.48
CA PRO A 74 -10.77 6.36 -4.43
C PRO A 74 -11.71 5.22 -4.04
N HIS A 75 -13.02 5.47 -3.94
CA HIS A 75 -14.02 4.45 -3.59
C HIS A 75 -14.18 3.34 -4.65
N ARG A 76 -13.62 3.52 -5.86
CA ARG A 76 -13.64 2.53 -6.95
C ARG A 76 -12.37 1.69 -7.04
N LEU A 77 -11.34 1.97 -6.23
CA LEU A 77 -10.07 1.23 -6.25
C LEU A 77 -10.29 -0.26 -6.03
N ARG A 78 -11.12 -0.63 -5.04
CA ARG A 78 -11.44 -2.03 -4.76
C ARG A 78 -12.04 -2.76 -5.97
N ALA A 79 -12.90 -2.10 -6.74
CA ALA A 79 -13.54 -2.68 -7.92
C ALA A 79 -12.57 -2.96 -9.07
N ILE A 80 -11.38 -2.37 -9.06
CA ILE A 80 -10.31 -2.62 -10.03
C ILE A 80 -9.15 -3.42 -9.45
N GLY A 81 -9.34 -4.04 -8.28
CA GLY A 81 -8.36 -4.92 -7.64
C GLY A 81 -7.21 -4.19 -6.93
N ILE A 82 -7.41 -2.95 -6.50
CA ILE A 82 -6.44 -2.21 -5.69
C ILE A 82 -6.95 -2.09 -4.25
N GLY A 83 -6.19 -2.64 -3.29
CA GLY A 83 -6.30 -2.38 -1.87
C GLY A 83 -5.40 -1.20 -1.48
N ARG A 84 -5.82 -0.37 -0.53
CA ARG A 84 -4.99 0.69 0.03
C ARG A 84 -5.16 0.71 1.55
N SER A 85 -4.05 0.68 2.30
CA SER A 85 -4.03 1.14 3.67
C SER A 85 -3.80 2.66 3.67
N PHE A 86 -4.47 3.38 4.55
CA PHE A 86 -4.31 4.83 4.65
C PHE A 86 -3.41 5.15 5.84
N GLN A 87 -2.72 6.30 5.79
CA GLN A 87 -1.93 6.87 6.90
C GLN A 87 -2.79 7.18 8.15
N ILE A 88 -4.11 7.39 7.96
CA ILE A 88 -5.09 7.53 9.04
C ILE A 88 -5.84 6.21 9.13
N THR A 89 -5.85 5.63 10.31
CA THR A 89 -6.51 4.36 10.66
C THR A 89 -7.96 4.37 10.15
N ASN A 90 -8.28 3.52 9.16
CA ASN A 90 -9.65 3.36 8.66
C ASN A 90 -10.40 2.24 9.40
N LEU A 91 -10.06 2.02 10.66
CA LEU A 91 -10.76 1.09 11.52
C LEU A 91 -11.96 1.78 12.18
N PHE A 92 -13.03 1.05 12.29
CA PHE A 92 -14.15 1.42 13.13
C PHE A 92 -13.83 0.99 14.56
N PHE A 93 -13.29 1.89 15.37
CA PHE A 93 -12.80 1.60 16.71
C PHE A 93 -13.87 1.06 17.65
N GLU A 94 -15.12 1.47 17.47
CA GLU A 94 -16.29 1.03 18.22
C GLU A 94 -16.87 -0.33 17.76
N LEU A 95 -16.29 -0.93 16.71
CA LEU A 95 -16.65 -2.23 16.22
C LEU A 95 -15.58 -3.25 16.57
N THR A 96 -15.99 -4.51 16.70
CA THR A 96 -15.05 -5.60 16.93
C THR A 96 -14.13 -5.82 15.72
N VAL A 97 -13.00 -6.50 15.93
CA VAL A 97 -12.08 -6.93 14.86
C VAL A 97 -12.86 -7.69 13.78
N ARG A 98 -13.70 -8.64 14.19
CA ARG A 98 -14.55 -9.44 13.30
C ARG A 98 -15.51 -8.58 12.49
N GLU A 99 -16.13 -7.58 13.09
CA GLU A 99 -17.07 -6.69 12.41
C GLU A 99 -16.36 -5.78 11.41
N ASN A 100 -15.17 -5.26 11.73
CA ASN A 100 -14.34 -4.51 10.79
C ASN A 100 -14.03 -5.34 9.53
N LEU A 101 -13.59 -6.58 9.70
CA LEU A 101 -13.32 -7.49 8.58
C LEU A 101 -14.58 -7.82 7.78
N ARG A 102 -15.72 -8.04 8.45
CA ARG A 102 -17.01 -8.30 7.78
C ARG A 102 -17.44 -7.14 6.90
N LEU A 103 -17.35 -5.90 7.40
CA LEU A 103 -17.64 -4.70 6.61
C LEU A 103 -16.72 -4.59 5.39
N ALA A 104 -15.43 -4.90 5.56
CA ALA A 104 -14.46 -4.87 4.48
C ALA A 104 -14.74 -5.94 3.41
N CYS A 105 -15.31 -7.11 3.78
CA CYS A 105 -15.65 -8.20 2.87
C CYS A 105 -17.01 -8.01 2.15
N GLN A 106 -17.86 -7.08 2.57
CA GLN A 106 -19.20 -6.88 1.95
C GLN A 106 -19.20 -6.73 0.41
N PRO A 107 -18.23 -6.04 -0.22
CA PRO A 107 -18.18 -5.92 -1.69
C PRO A 107 -18.03 -7.26 -2.44
N LEU A 108 -17.69 -8.36 -1.75
CA LEU A 108 -17.66 -9.70 -2.36
C LEU A 108 -19.07 -10.28 -2.59
N GLU A 109 -20.09 -9.67 -2.02
CA GLU A 109 -21.47 -10.11 -2.18
C GLU A 109 -22.08 -9.57 -3.46
N THR A 110 -22.84 -10.41 -4.17
CA THR A 110 -23.61 -9.98 -5.34
C THR A 110 -24.69 -8.99 -4.93
N ARG A 111 -24.98 -7.98 -5.77
CA ARG A 111 -25.99 -6.92 -5.52
C ARG A 111 -27.35 -7.44 -5.03
N SER A 112 -27.78 -8.62 -5.48
CA SER A 112 -29.05 -9.22 -5.04
C SER A 112 -29.03 -9.73 -3.59
N ARG A 113 -27.84 -9.96 -3.01
CA ARG A 113 -27.67 -10.38 -1.61
C ARG A 113 -27.34 -9.24 -0.65
N SER A 114 -27.14 -8.02 -1.16
CA SER A 114 -26.84 -6.85 -0.33
C SER A 114 -27.96 -6.44 0.63
N PHE A 115 -29.17 -6.97 0.42
CA PHE A 115 -30.32 -6.77 1.33
C PHE A 115 -30.44 -7.87 2.38
N LEU A 116 -29.63 -8.93 2.32
CA LEU A 116 -29.61 -9.96 3.35
C LEU A 116 -28.68 -9.53 4.49
N PRO A 117 -29.01 -9.87 5.76
CA PRO A 117 -28.08 -9.65 6.87
C PRO A 117 -26.73 -10.29 6.55
N VAL A 118 -25.64 -9.52 6.66
CA VAL A 118 -24.26 -9.95 6.35
C VAL A 118 -23.87 -11.26 7.06
N ARG A 119 -24.51 -11.56 8.20
CA ARG A 119 -24.36 -12.82 8.96
C ARG A 119 -24.71 -14.08 8.16
N LEU A 120 -25.47 -13.96 7.06
CA LEU A 120 -25.95 -15.10 6.26
C LEU A 120 -25.08 -15.43 5.06
N SER A 121 -24.07 -14.61 4.75
CA SER A 121 -23.14 -14.89 3.66
C SER A 121 -22.04 -15.85 4.13
N LYS A 122 -22.12 -17.11 3.69
CA LYS A 122 -21.10 -18.13 3.97
C LYS A 122 -19.71 -17.73 3.44
N GLN A 123 -19.67 -17.17 2.23
CA GLN A 123 -18.43 -16.73 1.59
C GLN A 123 -17.75 -15.60 2.39
N THR A 124 -18.52 -14.62 2.86
CA THR A 124 -18.00 -13.54 3.72
C THR A 124 -17.50 -14.08 5.05
N ALA A 125 -18.25 -15.01 5.67
CA ALA A 125 -17.83 -15.62 6.93
C ALA A 125 -16.51 -16.39 6.77
N GLU A 126 -16.39 -17.26 5.77
CA GLU A 126 -15.18 -18.01 5.48
C GLU A 126 -13.98 -17.08 5.21
N ARG A 127 -14.18 -15.98 4.46
CA ARG A 127 -13.13 -15.00 4.22
C ARG A 127 -12.68 -14.30 5.47
N VAL A 128 -13.59 -13.94 6.37
CA VAL A 128 -13.27 -13.34 7.67
C VAL A 128 -12.41 -14.28 8.52
N GLU A 129 -12.78 -15.57 8.63
CA GLU A 129 -11.98 -16.54 9.39
C GLU A 129 -10.58 -16.72 8.79
N GLN A 130 -10.47 -16.77 7.44
CA GLN A 130 -9.17 -16.83 6.77
C GLN A 130 -8.29 -15.63 7.09
N LEU A 131 -8.88 -14.43 7.12
CA LEU A 131 -8.13 -13.21 7.46
C LEU A 131 -7.75 -13.18 8.93
N LEU A 132 -8.63 -13.55 9.84
CA LEU A 132 -8.30 -13.66 11.27
C LEU A 132 -7.10 -14.57 11.47
N ALA A 133 -7.13 -15.79 10.90
CA ALA A 133 -6.04 -16.74 11.01
C ALA A 133 -4.74 -16.22 10.36
N ARG A 134 -4.81 -15.70 9.13
CA ARG A 134 -3.62 -15.20 8.42
C ARG A 134 -2.91 -14.07 9.16
N PHE A 135 -3.66 -13.26 9.91
CA PHE A 135 -3.15 -12.08 10.62
C PHE A 135 -3.00 -12.30 12.14
N SER A 136 -3.16 -13.55 12.62
CA SER A 136 -3.09 -13.91 14.04
C SER A 136 -3.96 -12.98 14.92
N LEU A 137 -5.23 -12.83 14.51
CA LEU A 137 -6.23 -11.98 15.17
C LEU A 137 -7.41 -12.80 15.73
N GLU A 138 -7.31 -14.14 15.76
CA GLU A 138 -8.40 -15.02 16.21
C GLU A 138 -8.79 -14.75 17.65
N GLU A 139 -7.80 -14.61 18.54
CA GLU A 139 -8.02 -14.36 19.96
C GLU A 139 -8.63 -12.98 20.21
N ASN A 140 -8.34 -12.02 19.34
CA ASN A 140 -8.86 -10.66 19.41
C ASN A 140 -10.17 -10.46 18.64
N ALA A 141 -10.72 -11.50 18.02
CA ALA A 141 -11.84 -11.36 17.08
C ALA A 141 -13.09 -10.69 17.67
N ALA A 142 -13.32 -10.87 18.99
CA ALA A 142 -14.44 -10.27 19.72
C ALA A 142 -14.11 -8.94 20.40
N ASN A 143 -12.82 -8.54 20.47
CA ASN A 143 -12.40 -7.29 21.09
C ASN A 143 -12.74 -6.10 20.16
N LEU A 144 -12.97 -4.93 20.73
CA LEU A 144 -13.12 -3.71 19.96
C LEU A 144 -11.78 -3.36 19.31
N ALA A 145 -11.83 -2.86 18.07
CA ALA A 145 -10.62 -2.47 17.35
C ALA A 145 -9.84 -1.36 18.10
N GLY A 146 -10.53 -0.52 18.88
CA GLY A 146 -9.92 0.51 19.71
C GLY A 146 -9.16 -0.01 20.94
N GLU A 147 -9.40 -1.26 21.35
CA GLU A 147 -8.72 -1.90 22.51
C GLU A 147 -7.44 -2.64 22.11
N LEU A 148 -7.19 -2.78 20.81
CA LEU A 148 -6.01 -3.44 20.28
C LEU A 148 -4.75 -2.60 20.51
N SER A 149 -3.61 -3.28 20.70
CA SER A 149 -2.29 -2.64 20.58
C SER A 149 -2.06 -2.05 19.18
N HIS A 150 -1.13 -1.10 19.05
CA HIS A 150 -0.79 -0.51 17.75
C HIS A 150 -0.40 -1.55 16.70
N GLY A 151 0.38 -2.56 17.08
CA GLY A 151 0.77 -3.66 16.20
C GLY A 151 -0.43 -4.48 15.71
N GLU A 152 -1.39 -4.79 16.61
CA GLU A 152 -2.62 -5.51 16.27
C GLU A 152 -3.55 -4.66 15.41
N GLN A 153 -3.70 -3.36 15.70
CA GLN A 153 -4.45 -2.44 14.85
C GLN A 153 -3.87 -2.42 13.44
N ARG A 154 -2.54 -2.40 13.31
CA ARG A 154 -1.88 -2.40 12.00
C ARG A 154 -2.09 -3.70 11.24
N ARG A 155 -2.01 -4.86 11.92
CA ARG A 155 -2.36 -6.15 11.32
C ARG A 155 -3.81 -6.15 10.82
N LEU A 156 -4.74 -5.61 11.59
CA LEU A 156 -6.14 -5.50 11.20
C LEU A 156 -6.33 -4.56 9.99
N GLU A 157 -5.62 -3.44 9.92
CA GLU A 157 -5.65 -2.53 8.77
C GLU A 157 -5.23 -3.21 7.47
N ILE A 158 -4.13 -3.95 7.50
CA ILE A 158 -3.64 -4.70 6.34
C ILE A 158 -4.66 -5.79 5.97
N ALA A 159 -5.23 -6.49 6.94
CA ALA A 159 -6.27 -7.50 6.73
C ALA A 159 -7.53 -6.88 6.07
N VAL A 160 -7.96 -5.71 6.53
CA VAL A 160 -9.07 -4.93 5.93
C VAL A 160 -8.76 -4.55 4.48
N ALA A 161 -7.53 -4.11 4.18
CA ALA A 161 -7.12 -3.77 2.82
C ALA A 161 -7.10 -5.00 1.89
N LEU A 162 -6.84 -6.20 2.44
CA LEU A 162 -6.84 -7.48 1.72
C LEU A 162 -8.21 -8.16 1.65
N ALA A 163 -9.21 -7.67 2.35
CA ALA A 163 -10.50 -8.33 2.50
C ALA A 163 -11.18 -8.67 1.16
N CYS A 164 -11.09 -7.76 0.18
CA CYS A 164 -11.69 -7.93 -1.14
C CYS A 164 -10.79 -8.68 -2.14
N GLY A 165 -9.67 -9.28 -1.70
CA GLY A 165 -8.75 -9.99 -2.59
C GLY A 165 -8.11 -9.08 -3.66
N PRO A 166 -7.45 -7.98 -3.29
CA PRO A 166 -6.81 -7.11 -4.27
C PRO A 166 -5.65 -7.83 -4.94
N ARG A 167 -5.29 -7.37 -6.15
CA ARG A 167 -4.09 -7.81 -6.89
C ARG A 167 -2.91 -6.88 -6.67
N LEU A 168 -3.18 -5.64 -6.26
CA LEU A 168 -2.19 -4.65 -5.86
C LEU A 168 -2.59 -4.06 -4.50
N LEU A 169 -1.65 -4.07 -3.56
CA LEU A 169 -1.79 -3.46 -2.24
C LEU A 169 -0.88 -2.23 -2.15
N LEU A 170 -1.46 -1.09 -1.82
CA LEU A 170 -0.75 0.16 -1.58
C LEU A 170 -0.59 0.36 -0.08
N LEU A 171 0.64 0.38 0.43
CA LEU A 171 0.97 0.60 1.83
C LEU A 171 1.78 1.89 2.01
N ASP A 172 1.30 2.80 2.85
CA ASP A 172 1.94 4.08 3.12
C ASP A 172 2.49 4.08 4.56
N GLU A 173 3.82 3.96 4.71
CA GLU A 173 4.57 3.89 5.97
C GLU A 173 3.95 2.91 6.99
N PRO A 174 3.79 1.62 6.64
CA PRO A 174 3.07 0.66 7.47
C PRO A 174 3.71 0.38 8.82
N THR A 175 4.99 0.70 9.01
CA THR A 175 5.72 0.44 10.25
C THR A 175 5.93 1.69 11.11
N GLN A 176 5.41 2.84 10.68
CA GLN A 176 5.58 4.09 11.40
C GLN A 176 5.00 4.02 12.81
N GLY A 177 5.81 4.38 13.82
CA GLY A 177 5.39 4.43 15.22
C GLY A 177 5.36 3.06 15.93
N MET A 178 5.80 1.99 15.27
CA MET A 178 5.88 0.65 15.86
C MET A 178 7.15 0.46 16.70
N SER A 179 7.07 -0.44 17.68
CA SER A 179 8.26 -0.99 18.34
C SER A 179 9.08 -1.84 17.37
N HIS A 180 10.34 -2.11 17.70
CA HIS A 180 11.21 -2.96 16.84
C HIS A 180 10.61 -4.36 16.62
N GLY A 181 10.08 -4.99 17.66
CA GLY A 181 9.44 -6.31 17.55
C GLY A 181 8.18 -6.28 16.68
N ASP A 182 7.33 -5.25 16.81
CA ASP A 182 6.14 -5.11 15.97
C ASP A 182 6.51 -4.86 14.50
N THR A 183 7.59 -4.13 14.25
CA THR A 183 8.12 -3.89 12.89
C THR A 183 8.57 -5.19 12.22
N GLU A 184 9.24 -6.09 12.95
CA GLU A 184 9.65 -7.40 12.44
C GLU A 184 8.42 -8.24 12.05
N VAL A 185 7.42 -8.33 12.94
CA VAL A 185 6.17 -9.05 12.67
C VAL A 185 5.44 -8.46 11.46
N ALA A 186 5.33 -7.13 11.36
CA ALA A 186 4.69 -6.47 10.23
C ALA A 186 5.47 -6.72 8.91
N THR A 187 6.80 -6.76 8.98
CA THR A 187 7.68 -7.06 7.84
C THR A 187 7.44 -8.47 7.30
N GLU A 188 7.43 -9.47 8.17
CA GLU A 188 7.16 -10.86 7.79
C GLU A 188 5.76 -11.01 7.18
N LEU A 189 4.78 -10.33 7.76
CA LEU A 189 3.43 -10.32 7.26
C LEU A 189 3.34 -9.71 5.85
N ILE A 190 3.97 -8.56 5.61
CA ILE A 190 4.00 -7.93 4.29
C ILE A 190 4.67 -8.86 3.27
N ARG A 191 5.77 -9.55 3.63
CA ARG A 191 6.42 -10.56 2.78
C ARG A 191 5.46 -11.71 2.45
N SER A 192 4.74 -12.23 3.44
CA SER A 192 3.79 -13.31 3.23
C SER A 192 2.65 -12.91 2.29
N VAL A 193 2.22 -11.64 2.36
CA VAL A 193 1.22 -11.07 1.45
C VAL A 193 1.78 -10.90 0.05
N ALA A 194 3.03 -10.44 -0.06
CA ALA A 194 3.68 -10.16 -1.35
C ALA A 194 3.95 -11.43 -2.18
N ALA A 195 3.90 -12.61 -1.59
CA ALA A 195 3.96 -13.87 -2.32
C ALA A 195 2.76 -14.05 -3.29
N ASP A 196 1.60 -13.52 -2.93
CA ASP A 196 0.34 -13.68 -3.68
C ASP A 196 -0.15 -12.39 -4.35
N VAL A 197 0.24 -11.22 -3.80
CA VAL A 197 -0.28 -9.90 -4.16
C VAL A 197 0.89 -8.95 -4.41
N ALA A 198 0.83 -8.17 -5.49
CA ALA A 198 1.79 -7.09 -5.70
C ALA A 198 1.66 -6.06 -4.57
N VAL A 199 2.77 -5.65 -3.97
CA VAL A 199 2.81 -4.63 -2.92
C VAL A 199 3.60 -3.43 -3.42
N LEU A 200 2.97 -2.25 -3.41
CA LEU A 200 3.66 -0.97 -3.59
C LEU A 200 3.70 -0.27 -2.24
N LEU A 201 4.90 -0.07 -1.73
CA LEU A 201 5.18 0.37 -0.38
C LEU A 201 5.85 1.75 -0.40
N ILE A 202 5.46 2.67 0.49
CA ILE A 202 6.30 3.82 0.87
C ILE A 202 6.92 3.49 2.21
N GLU A 203 8.23 3.65 2.32
CA GLU A 203 8.96 3.54 3.58
C GLU A 203 10.15 4.50 3.62
N HIS A 204 10.59 4.80 4.83
CA HIS A 204 11.73 5.66 5.07
C HIS A 204 12.86 4.96 5.85
N ASP A 205 12.58 3.82 6.47
CA ASP A 205 13.60 2.98 7.12
C ASP A 205 14.36 2.16 6.06
N ILE A 206 15.61 2.55 5.83
CA ILE A 206 16.48 1.92 4.83
C ILE A 206 16.77 0.46 5.18
N GLY A 207 16.91 0.12 6.46
CA GLY A 207 17.14 -1.26 6.91
C GLY A 207 15.98 -2.17 6.54
N LEU A 208 14.75 -1.72 6.84
CA LEU A 208 13.52 -2.40 6.45
C LEU A 208 13.44 -2.55 4.92
N VAL A 209 13.61 -1.45 4.18
CA VAL A 209 13.53 -1.44 2.71
C VAL A 209 14.48 -2.45 2.11
N MET A 210 15.76 -2.48 2.56
CA MET A 210 16.75 -3.43 2.08
C MET A 210 16.40 -4.88 2.40
N SER A 211 15.67 -5.12 3.47
CA SER A 211 15.30 -6.48 3.89
C SER A 211 14.06 -7.02 3.17
N ILE A 212 13.11 -6.16 2.77
CA ILE A 212 11.80 -6.61 2.28
C ILE A 212 11.59 -6.43 0.78
N SER A 213 12.30 -5.49 0.14
CA SER A 213 11.99 -5.07 -1.22
C SER A 213 12.66 -5.96 -2.27
N ASP A 214 11.91 -6.31 -3.32
CA ASP A 214 12.46 -6.88 -4.55
C ASP A 214 12.96 -5.77 -5.49
N ARG A 215 12.30 -4.61 -5.44
CA ARG A 215 12.60 -3.44 -6.26
C ARG A 215 12.43 -2.16 -5.47
N VAL A 216 13.31 -1.21 -5.67
CA VAL A 216 13.29 0.09 -5.00
C VAL A 216 13.28 1.21 -6.04
N ILE A 217 12.35 2.14 -5.86
CA ILE A 217 12.22 3.36 -6.64
C ILE A 217 12.60 4.53 -5.73
N VAL A 218 13.59 5.31 -6.12
CA VAL A 218 14.03 6.47 -5.35
C VAL A 218 13.43 7.74 -5.95
N MET A 219 12.74 8.50 -5.12
CA MET A 219 12.24 9.82 -5.47
C MET A 219 13.09 10.91 -4.84
N HIS A 220 13.36 11.97 -5.61
CA HIS A 220 14.03 13.17 -5.14
C HIS A 220 13.46 14.40 -5.87
N GLN A 221 13.05 15.42 -5.12
CA GLN A 221 12.49 16.68 -5.67
C GLN A 221 11.38 16.47 -6.71
N GLY A 222 10.45 15.56 -6.44
CA GLY A 222 9.32 15.24 -7.31
C GLY A 222 9.63 14.34 -8.50
N ARG A 223 10.88 13.92 -8.72
CA ARG A 223 11.31 13.08 -9.85
C ARG A 223 11.81 11.72 -9.39
N LYS A 224 11.76 10.75 -10.29
CA LYS A 224 12.41 9.46 -10.10
C LYS A 224 13.92 9.62 -10.31
N LEU A 225 14.70 9.38 -9.25
CA LEU A 225 16.16 9.49 -9.26
C LEU A 225 16.83 8.17 -9.65
N ALA A 226 16.35 7.05 -9.09
CA ALA A 226 16.86 5.71 -9.35
C ALA A 226 15.71 4.68 -9.31
N ASP A 227 15.97 3.50 -9.89
CA ASP A 227 15.02 2.40 -10.01
C ASP A 227 15.80 1.11 -10.24
N GLY A 228 15.75 0.17 -9.31
CA GLY A 228 16.52 -1.06 -9.37
C GLY A 228 16.33 -1.96 -8.16
N THR A 229 17.21 -2.98 -8.05
CA THR A 229 17.25 -3.81 -6.85
C THR A 229 17.75 -3.01 -5.63
N PRO A 230 17.45 -3.43 -4.38
CA PRO A 230 17.94 -2.76 -3.19
C PRO A 230 19.46 -2.51 -3.23
N ILE A 231 20.24 -3.51 -3.68
CA ILE A 231 21.70 -3.40 -3.77
C ILE A 231 22.10 -2.33 -4.78
N GLN A 232 21.54 -2.35 -5.99
CA GLN A 232 21.83 -1.35 -7.04
C GLN A 232 21.53 0.07 -6.57
N VAL A 233 20.39 0.26 -5.90
CA VAL A 233 19.99 1.57 -5.38
C VAL A 233 20.89 2.05 -4.26
N ARG A 234 21.32 1.16 -3.36
CA ARG A 234 22.23 1.49 -2.27
C ARG A 234 23.62 1.94 -2.78
N GLU A 235 24.08 1.35 -3.88
CA GLU A 235 25.38 1.62 -4.46
C GLU A 235 25.36 2.78 -5.46
N ASP A 236 24.18 3.33 -5.82
CA ASP A 236 24.06 4.45 -6.74
C ASP A 236 24.60 5.75 -6.11
N PRO A 237 25.65 6.36 -6.67
CA PRO A 237 26.23 7.60 -6.13
C PRO A 237 25.23 8.76 -6.07
N LYS A 238 24.26 8.82 -6.98
CA LYS A 238 23.22 9.85 -7.00
C LYS A 238 22.28 9.69 -5.80
N VAL A 239 21.93 8.44 -5.46
CA VAL A 239 21.11 8.13 -4.30
C VAL A 239 21.85 8.48 -3.02
N GLN A 240 23.12 8.09 -2.91
CA GLN A 240 23.96 8.44 -1.76
C GLN A 240 24.06 9.96 -1.57
N ALA A 241 24.29 10.71 -2.62
CA ALA A 241 24.32 12.17 -2.57
C ALA A 241 22.98 12.81 -2.16
N ALA A 242 21.85 12.23 -2.60
CA ALA A 242 20.51 12.74 -2.27
C ALA A 242 20.12 12.52 -0.80
N TYR A 243 20.62 11.42 -0.18
CA TYR A 243 20.32 11.08 1.22
C TYR A 243 21.30 11.66 2.23
N PHE A 244 22.60 11.69 1.89
CA PHE A 244 23.65 12.07 2.84
C PHE A 244 24.20 13.47 2.59
N GLY A 245 23.73 14.16 1.54
CA GLY A 245 24.36 15.38 1.07
C GLY A 245 25.76 15.09 0.51
N HIS A 246 26.38 16.04 -0.16
CA HIS A 246 27.79 15.90 -0.48
C HIS A 246 28.56 15.86 0.85
N ALA A 247 28.97 14.67 1.30
CA ALA A 247 30.06 14.61 2.26
C ALA A 247 31.21 15.42 1.63
N LYS A 248 31.48 16.63 2.16
CA LYS A 248 32.69 17.35 1.76
C LYS A 248 33.87 16.46 2.08
N PRO A 249 34.83 16.34 1.15
CA PRO A 249 36.05 15.60 1.38
C PRO A 249 36.80 16.13 2.58
#